data_1de52e27604a501bd99300b8b18ae582
#
_entry.id   1de52e27604a501bd99300b8b18ae582
#
_cell.length_a   1.000
_cell.length_b   1.000
_cell.length_c   1.000
_cell.angle_alpha   90.00
_cell.angle_beta   90.00
_cell.angle_gamma   90.00
#
_symmetry.space_group_name_H-M   'P 1'
#
loop_
_entity.id
_entity.type
_entity.pdbx_description
1 polymer ?
#
loop_
_entity_poly.entity_id
_entity_poly.type
_entity_poly.pdbx_seq_one_letter_code
_entity_poly.pdbx_strand_id
1 'polypeptide(L)'
;MREYSIPALADIPAAANVADVVTRRAAEQPRTVALRRKGADGTWEDVTTSQFADEVQALAKGLIAAGIAAGDRVAIMAHTSYEWTLIDYAVWTAGAIVVPIYETSSAEQAEWILSDSAARVVIAETDAFENMINGARDRLPALEHLWRIRPGLSDLAASGAEVSDEAVAERTRTATAADTATLIYTSGTTGRPKGCQLSHENMLADVRNAFMGPLAAITATPGVSTLLFLPLAHVFARVIEVGALEAGIVLGHCQDVKNLVPDLASFQPTFVLAVPRVFEKVYNTAELRAAGGVQGKIFARASRTAVAYSEALDKAGGPGMALRAEHALFDRLVYGKLRAALGGHVRWAVSGGAALAERLGHFFRGAGVAILEGYGLTETTAAASVNRPDRQKIGTVGLPLPGVSLRIAEDGEVLIKGKMVFSGYWRNEQATADSFTEDGWYRSGDIGELDDEGFLRITGRKKEMIVTAGGKNVYPTVLEDRLRAHALINHCMVVGEGRPYVAVLVTIDPEAFEPWKQRHGKPAAASVADLKDDPDLLAEIQAAVDDANSAVSRAESIRRFRVLDGDFTLEQGHLSNKLGIRRSVVAKEFAADIEALYS
;
A
#
# COMPACT_ATOMS: atom_id res chain seq x y z
N MET A 1 -16.21 -22.63 -2.15
CA MET A 1 -16.39 -22.37 -3.61
C MET A 1 -15.02 -22.40 -4.28
N ARG A 2 -14.90 -22.85 -5.57
CA ARG A 2 -13.59 -22.86 -6.26
C ARG A 2 -13.38 -21.69 -7.23
N GLU A 3 -14.46 -21.08 -7.70
CA GLU A 3 -14.40 -19.95 -8.63
C GLU A 3 -15.55 -18.98 -8.36
N TYR A 4 -15.26 -17.68 -8.44
CA TYR A 4 -16.26 -16.63 -8.30
C TYR A 4 -15.90 -15.43 -9.19
N SER A 5 -16.89 -14.86 -9.86
CA SER A 5 -16.72 -13.78 -10.82
C SER A 5 -17.80 -12.74 -10.66
N ILE A 6 -17.46 -11.47 -10.84
CA ILE A 6 -18.42 -10.37 -10.89
C ILE A 6 -18.29 -9.70 -12.27
N PRO A 7 -19.40 -9.55 -13.03
CA PRO A 7 -19.37 -8.85 -14.32
C PRO A 7 -18.85 -7.42 -14.20
N ALA A 8 -18.15 -6.94 -15.23
CA ALA A 8 -17.67 -5.56 -15.28
C ALA A 8 -18.84 -4.57 -15.30
N LEU A 9 -18.69 -3.44 -14.61
CA LEU A 9 -19.63 -2.33 -14.61
C LEU A 9 -19.28 -1.28 -15.68
N ALA A 10 -18.00 -1.22 -16.06
CA ALA A 10 -17.48 -0.30 -17.05
C ALA A 10 -16.70 -1.03 -18.13
N ASP A 11 -17.01 -0.74 -19.38
CA ASP A 11 -16.16 -1.09 -20.52
C ASP A 11 -15.18 0.05 -20.81
N ILE A 12 -13.97 -0.33 -21.20
CA ILE A 12 -12.93 0.64 -21.56
C ILE A 12 -12.88 0.70 -23.09
N PRO A 13 -13.22 1.85 -23.72
CA PRO A 13 -13.10 2.03 -25.15
C PRO A 13 -11.66 1.82 -25.64
N ALA A 14 -11.49 1.23 -26.81
CA ALA A 14 -10.15 0.93 -27.34
C ALA A 14 -9.27 2.18 -27.54
N ALA A 15 -9.87 3.34 -27.78
CA ALA A 15 -9.16 4.61 -27.92
C ALA A 15 -8.92 5.35 -26.59
N ALA A 16 -9.41 4.84 -25.45
CA ALA A 16 -9.28 5.52 -24.18
C ALA A 16 -7.84 5.43 -23.65
N ASN A 17 -7.40 6.47 -22.98
CA ASN A 17 -6.15 6.47 -22.22
C ASN A 17 -6.31 7.24 -20.89
N VAL A 18 -5.32 7.13 -19.99
CA VAL A 18 -5.41 7.75 -18.65
C VAL A 18 -5.36 9.27 -18.72
N ALA A 19 -4.66 9.86 -19.71
CA ALA A 19 -4.61 11.32 -19.87
C ALA A 19 -5.99 11.94 -20.15
N ASP A 20 -6.91 11.20 -20.83
CA ASP A 20 -8.28 11.65 -21.11
C ASP A 20 -9.06 12.02 -19.85
N VAL A 21 -8.69 11.48 -18.70
CA VAL A 21 -9.36 11.77 -17.42
C VAL A 21 -9.30 13.25 -17.10
N VAL A 22 -8.12 13.87 -17.22
CA VAL A 22 -7.92 15.30 -16.92
C VAL A 22 -8.65 16.17 -17.94
N THR A 23 -8.48 15.89 -19.22
CA THR A 23 -9.10 16.67 -20.32
C THR A 23 -10.64 16.64 -20.22
N ARG A 24 -11.21 15.45 -20.00
CA ARG A 24 -12.66 15.28 -19.83
C ARG A 24 -13.18 16.03 -18.60
N ARG A 25 -12.51 15.89 -17.46
CA ARG A 25 -12.90 16.58 -16.21
C ARG A 25 -12.82 18.10 -16.34
N ALA A 26 -11.78 18.63 -16.99
CA ALA A 26 -11.66 20.06 -17.25
C ALA A 26 -12.77 20.59 -18.17
N ALA A 27 -13.19 19.81 -19.16
CA ALA A 27 -14.30 20.18 -20.05
C ALA A 27 -15.66 20.13 -19.34
N GLU A 28 -15.94 19.07 -18.56
CA GLU A 28 -17.23 18.86 -17.90
C GLU A 28 -17.42 19.69 -16.64
N GLN A 29 -16.34 19.87 -15.84
CA GLN A 29 -16.39 20.46 -14.51
C GLN A 29 -15.17 21.38 -14.22
N PRO A 30 -14.94 22.44 -15.02
CA PRO A 30 -13.70 23.24 -14.99
C PRO A 30 -13.41 23.90 -13.65
N ARG A 31 -14.45 24.22 -12.88
CA ARG A 31 -14.33 24.96 -11.60
C ARG A 31 -14.32 24.07 -10.37
N THR A 32 -14.47 22.75 -10.53
CA THR A 32 -14.44 21.82 -9.41
C THR A 32 -13.01 21.68 -8.90
N VAL A 33 -12.83 21.70 -7.60
CA VAL A 33 -11.53 21.43 -6.98
C VAL A 33 -11.17 19.97 -7.23
N ALA A 34 -10.04 19.75 -7.91
CA ALA A 34 -9.51 18.41 -8.18
C ALA A 34 -8.42 18.02 -7.18
N LEU A 35 -7.54 18.97 -6.85
CA LEU A 35 -6.44 18.75 -5.93
C LEU A 35 -6.34 19.89 -4.91
N ARG A 36 -5.64 19.60 -3.82
CA ARG A 36 -5.14 20.61 -2.89
C ARG A 36 -3.64 20.45 -2.75
N ARG A 37 -2.88 21.50 -3.01
CA ARG A 37 -1.45 21.51 -2.76
C ARG A 37 -1.13 22.31 -1.49
N LYS A 38 -0.09 21.88 -0.78
CA LYS A 38 0.35 22.55 0.43
C LYS A 38 1.27 23.70 0.07
N GLY A 39 0.89 24.93 0.41
CA GLY A 39 1.70 26.11 0.24
C GLY A 39 2.91 26.14 1.18
N ALA A 40 3.85 27.05 0.93
CA ALA A 40 5.05 27.19 1.75
C ALA A 40 4.75 27.60 3.20
N ASP A 41 3.62 28.25 3.43
CA ASP A 41 3.10 28.64 4.76
C ASP A 41 2.35 27.50 5.49
N GLY A 42 2.25 26.34 4.85
CA GLY A 42 1.55 25.15 5.37
C GLY A 42 0.05 25.15 5.15
N THR A 43 -0.54 26.16 4.49
CA THR A 43 -1.95 26.17 4.12
C THR A 43 -2.23 25.32 2.88
N TRP A 44 -3.47 24.86 2.73
CA TRP A 44 -3.92 24.09 1.58
C TRP A 44 -4.55 25.04 0.55
N GLU A 45 -3.99 25.05 -0.65
CA GLU A 45 -4.48 25.80 -1.79
C GLU A 45 -5.32 24.89 -2.69
N ASP A 46 -6.53 25.33 -3.03
CA ASP A 46 -7.40 24.60 -3.97
C ASP A 46 -6.89 24.77 -5.41
N VAL A 47 -6.80 23.65 -6.13
CA VAL A 47 -6.48 23.60 -7.57
C VAL A 47 -7.69 23.02 -8.29
N THR A 48 -8.27 23.81 -9.18
CA THR A 48 -9.42 23.38 -9.97
C THR A 48 -9.00 22.42 -11.09
N THR A 49 -9.99 21.68 -11.64
CA THR A 49 -9.74 20.79 -12.78
C THR A 49 -9.18 21.52 -13.98
N SER A 50 -9.65 22.76 -14.27
CA SER A 50 -9.09 23.58 -15.36
C SER A 50 -7.65 23.99 -15.08
N GLN A 51 -7.34 24.49 -13.89
CA GLN A 51 -5.97 24.88 -13.53
C GLN A 51 -5.01 23.68 -13.61
N PHE A 52 -5.41 22.52 -13.11
CA PHE A 52 -4.59 21.32 -13.23
C PHE A 52 -4.38 20.89 -14.68
N ALA A 53 -5.42 20.95 -15.52
CA ALA A 53 -5.30 20.63 -16.94
C ALA A 53 -4.36 21.60 -17.68
N ASP A 54 -4.39 22.89 -17.34
CA ASP A 54 -3.51 23.90 -17.92
C ASP A 54 -2.04 23.62 -17.56
N GLU A 55 -1.78 23.27 -16.28
CA GLU A 55 -0.42 22.91 -15.82
C GLU A 55 0.08 21.61 -16.49
N VAL A 56 -0.78 20.58 -16.60
CA VAL A 56 -0.48 19.32 -17.30
C VAL A 56 -0.14 19.59 -18.76
N GLN A 57 -0.94 20.39 -19.45
CA GLN A 57 -0.73 20.73 -20.86
C GLN A 57 0.57 21.52 -21.07
N ALA A 58 0.87 22.49 -20.21
CA ALA A 58 2.10 23.26 -20.29
C ALA A 58 3.34 22.36 -20.14
N LEU A 59 3.32 21.46 -19.18
CA LEU A 59 4.41 20.51 -18.95
C LEU A 59 4.53 19.48 -20.08
N ALA A 60 3.42 18.99 -20.63
CA ALA A 60 3.42 18.10 -21.79
C ALA A 60 4.02 18.75 -23.04
N LYS A 61 3.71 20.04 -23.28
CA LYS A 61 4.37 20.84 -24.33
C LYS A 61 5.87 20.89 -24.14
N GLY A 62 6.35 21.10 -22.91
CA GLY A 62 7.77 21.09 -22.59
C GLY A 62 8.44 19.75 -22.90
N LEU A 63 7.80 18.63 -22.54
CA LEU A 63 8.29 17.29 -22.87
C LEU A 63 8.38 17.06 -24.38
N ILE A 64 7.37 17.47 -25.13
CA ILE A 64 7.34 17.36 -26.59
C ILE A 64 8.46 18.25 -27.22
N ALA A 65 8.63 19.49 -26.75
CA ALA A 65 9.68 20.39 -27.21
C ALA A 65 11.09 19.84 -26.94
N ALA A 66 11.26 19.11 -25.83
CA ALA A 66 12.50 18.42 -25.49
C ALA A 66 12.74 17.14 -26.32
N GLY A 67 11.88 16.83 -27.29
CA GLY A 67 12.05 15.70 -28.20
C GLY A 67 11.53 14.35 -27.66
N ILE A 68 10.72 14.35 -26.61
CA ILE A 68 10.12 13.12 -26.09
C ILE A 68 9.05 12.64 -27.07
N ALA A 69 9.22 11.43 -27.57
CA ALA A 69 8.33 10.79 -28.52
C ALA A 69 7.26 9.93 -27.82
N ALA A 70 6.21 9.58 -28.55
CA ALA A 70 5.23 8.60 -28.07
C ALA A 70 5.91 7.25 -27.75
N GLY A 71 5.58 6.66 -26.61
CA GLY A 71 6.17 5.42 -26.11
C GLY A 71 7.56 5.55 -25.49
N ASP A 72 8.14 6.75 -25.41
CA ASP A 72 9.37 6.98 -24.65
C ASP A 72 9.13 6.81 -23.14
N ARG A 73 10.16 6.39 -22.41
CA ARG A 73 10.10 6.18 -20.96
C ARG A 73 10.66 7.40 -20.25
N VAL A 74 9.82 7.95 -19.38
CA VAL A 74 10.15 9.07 -18.48
C VAL A 74 10.14 8.55 -17.05
N ALA A 75 11.29 8.52 -16.40
CA ALA A 75 11.41 8.06 -15.03
C ALA A 75 11.20 9.20 -14.04
N ILE A 76 10.58 8.90 -12.91
CA ILE A 76 10.35 9.81 -11.80
C ILE A 76 10.97 9.23 -10.54
N MET A 77 11.85 9.98 -9.88
CA MET A 77 12.43 9.63 -8.58
C MET A 77 12.20 10.76 -7.58
N ALA A 78 11.13 10.63 -6.80
CA ALA A 78 10.65 11.67 -5.90
C ALA A 78 9.79 11.09 -4.76
N HIS A 79 9.57 11.87 -3.71
CA HIS A 79 8.54 11.59 -2.71
C HIS A 79 7.14 11.90 -3.28
N THR A 80 6.12 11.31 -2.67
CA THR A 80 4.72 11.56 -3.01
C THR A 80 4.38 13.05 -2.87
N SER A 81 3.98 13.70 -3.97
CA SER A 81 3.76 15.14 -4.03
C SER A 81 2.78 15.52 -5.13
N TYR A 82 2.31 16.75 -5.10
CA TYR A 82 1.51 17.35 -6.17
C TYR A 82 2.25 17.30 -7.52
N GLU A 83 3.55 17.63 -7.50
CA GLU A 83 4.39 17.62 -8.68
C GLU A 83 4.53 16.24 -9.29
N TRP A 84 4.52 15.17 -8.49
CA TRP A 84 4.51 13.82 -9.03
C TRP A 84 3.26 13.56 -9.89
N THR A 85 2.07 13.85 -9.32
CA THR A 85 0.80 13.72 -10.05
C THR A 85 0.78 14.58 -11.32
N LEU A 86 1.30 15.81 -11.26
CA LEU A 86 1.43 16.68 -12.42
C LEU A 86 2.32 16.05 -13.52
N ILE A 87 3.46 15.48 -13.14
CA ILE A 87 4.39 14.84 -14.08
C ILE A 87 3.75 13.61 -14.71
N ASP A 88 3.09 12.74 -13.92
CA ASP A 88 2.42 11.55 -14.44
C ASP A 88 1.46 11.90 -15.57
N TYR A 89 0.54 12.84 -15.30
CA TYR A 89 -0.44 13.26 -16.30
C TYR A 89 0.19 13.98 -17.49
N ALA A 90 1.24 14.76 -17.30
CA ALA A 90 1.95 15.42 -18.40
C ALA A 90 2.67 14.39 -19.29
N VAL A 91 3.26 13.35 -18.71
CA VAL A 91 3.93 12.26 -19.46
C VAL A 91 2.90 11.47 -20.28
N TRP A 92 1.75 11.10 -19.70
CA TRP A 92 0.68 10.43 -20.44
C TRP A 92 0.08 11.33 -21.53
N THR A 93 -0.07 12.63 -21.27
CA THR A 93 -0.55 13.62 -22.26
C THR A 93 0.43 13.77 -23.41
N ALA A 94 1.73 13.66 -23.17
CA ALA A 94 2.76 13.60 -24.19
C ALA A 94 2.85 12.24 -24.92
N GLY A 95 2.00 11.26 -24.58
CA GLY A 95 1.96 9.91 -25.16
C GLY A 95 3.11 9.02 -24.70
N ALA A 96 3.80 9.38 -23.62
CA ALA A 96 4.96 8.68 -23.09
C ALA A 96 4.61 7.75 -21.92
N ILE A 97 5.56 6.90 -21.53
CA ILE A 97 5.40 5.85 -20.50
C ILE A 97 6.09 6.31 -19.22
N VAL A 98 5.39 6.26 -18.10
CA VAL A 98 5.94 6.59 -16.78
C VAL A 98 6.71 5.41 -16.20
N VAL A 99 7.91 5.67 -15.66
CA VAL A 99 8.74 4.69 -14.94
C VAL A 99 8.98 5.20 -13.52
N PRO A 100 8.16 4.82 -12.54
CA PRO A 100 8.35 5.24 -11.16
C PRO A 100 9.54 4.54 -10.51
N ILE A 101 10.36 5.30 -9.80
CA ILE A 101 11.48 4.82 -8.99
C ILE A 101 11.23 5.23 -7.53
N TYR A 102 11.31 4.27 -6.61
CA TYR A 102 11.16 4.56 -5.19
C TYR A 102 12.26 5.50 -4.70
N GLU A 103 11.90 6.46 -3.85
CA GLU A 103 12.81 7.37 -3.16
C GLU A 103 13.84 6.62 -2.27
N THR A 104 13.49 5.40 -1.87
CA THR A 104 14.33 4.51 -1.06
C THR A 104 15.20 3.56 -1.89
N SER A 105 15.15 3.66 -3.23
CA SER A 105 15.95 2.80 -4.11
C SER A 105 17.44 3.09 -3.96
N SER A 106 18.25 2.02 -3.91
CA SER A 106 19.70 2.15 -3.97
C SER A 106 20.15 2.61 -5.36
N ALA A 107 21.39 3.12 -5.45
CA ALA A 107 22.00 3.50 -6.74
C ALA A 107 21.98 2.36 -7.76
N GLU A 108 22.28 1.11 -7.32
CA GLU A 108 22.25 -0.08 -8.18
C GLU A 108 20.83 -0.39 -8.68
N GLN A 109 19.82 -0.24 -7.81
CA GLN A 109 18.42 -0.44 -8.20
C GLN A 109 17.95 0.62 -9.19
N ALA A 110 18.27 1.90 -8.95
CA ALA A 110 17.92 3.00 -9.85
C ALA A 110 18.60 2.81 -11.22
N GLU A 111 19.89 2.49 -11.23
CA GLU A 111 20.64 2.20 -12.45
C GLU A 111 20.02 1.03 -13.23
N TRP A 112 19.67 -0.06 -12.53
CA TRP A 112 19.02 -1.21 -13.17
C TRP A 112 17.68 -0.83 -13.82
N ILE A 113 16.81 -0.12 -13.08
CA ILE A 113 15.50 0.31 -13.58
C ILE A 113 15.63 1.19 -14.82
N LEU A 114 16.56 2.15 -14.79
CA LEU A 114 16.80 3.08 -15.89
C LEU A 114 17.39 2.38 -17.12
N SER A 115 18.30 1.44 -16.91
CA SER A 115 18.92 0.66 -17.98
C SER A 115 17.94 -0.30 -18.65
N ASP A 116 17.18 -1.08 -17.85
CA ASP A 116 16.22 -2.07 -18.32
C ASP A 116 15.02 -1.43 -19.04
N SER A 117 14.48 -0.34 -18.48
CA SER A 117 13.41 0.43 -19.12
C SER A 117 13.90 1.21 -20.34
N ALA A 118 15.20 1.43 -20.47
CA ALA A 118 15.80 2.37 -21.42
C ALA A 118 15.14 3.75 -21.30
N ALA A 119 15.04 4.28 -20.08
CA ALA A 119 14.46 5.61 -19.83
C ALA A 119 15.31 6.70 -20.49
N ARG A 120 14.64 7.58 -21.26
CA ARG A 120 15.29 8.72 -21.92
C ARG A 120 15.41 9.93 -21.01
N VAL A 121 14.51 10.02 -20.04
CA VAL A 121 14.43 11.13 -19.09
C VAL A 121 14.36 10.60 -17.68
N VAL A 122 15.00 11.30 -16.75
CA VAL A 122 14.75 11.21 -15.31
C VAL A 122 14.34 12.59 -14.81
N ILE A 123 13.25 12.63 -14.03
CA ILE A 123 12.84 13.79 -13.25
C ILE A 123 13.09 13.47 -11.78
N ALA A 124 14.07 14.15 -11.18
CA ALA A 124 14.51 13.90 -9.81
C ALA A 124 14.09 15.03 -8.87
N GLU A 125 13.70 14.69 -7.64
CA GLU A 125 13.28 15.70 -6.66
C GLU A 125 14.45 16.40 -5.98
N THR A 126 15.47 15.63 -5.54
CA THR A 126 16.53 16.12 -4.66
C THR A 126 17.91 16.10 -5.32
N ASP A 127 18.85 16.93 -4.82
CA ASP A 127 20.25 16.90 -5.26
C ASP A 127 20.86 15.51 -5.03
N ALA A 128 20.45 14.80 -3.98
CA ALA A 128 20.93 13.46 -3.69
C ALA A 128 20.53 12.48 -4.80
N PHE A 129 19.27 12.54 -5.27
CA PHE A 129 18.78 11.69 -6.37
C PHE A 129 19.47 12.06 -7.69
N GLU A 130 19.60 13.35 -7.99
CA GLU A 130 20.31 13.82 -9.16
C GLU A 130 21.77 13.34 -9.19
N ASN A 131 22.49 13.47 -8.09
CA ASN A 131 23.87 13.02 -7.96
C ASN A 131 23.97 11.49 -8.09
N MET A 132 23.02 10.75 -7.52
CA MET A 132 22.94 9.29 -7.67
C MET A 132 22.83 8.88 -9.14
N ILE A 133 21.93 9.52 -9.90
CA ILE A 133 21.74 9.23 -11.33
C ILE A 133 22.96 9.65 -12.14
N ASN A 134 23.54 10.82 -11.87
CA ASN A 134 24.76 11.30 -12.54
C ASN A 134 25.95 10.36 -12.31
N GLY A 135 26.06 9.73 -11.15
CA GLY A 135 27.07 8.72 -10.85
C GLY A 135 26.95 7.44 -11.69
N ALA A 136 25.79 7.20 -12.32
CA ALA A 136 25.54 6.07 -13.21
C ALA A 136 25.47 6.49 -14.71
N ARG A 137 25.61 7.78 -15.04
CA ARG A 137 25.31 8.36 -16.37
C ARG A 137 25.98 7.63 -17.52
N ASP A 138 27.26 7.31 -17.37
CA ASP A 138 28.06 6.64 -18.42
C ASP A 138 27.56 5.22 -18.72
N ARG A 139 26.79 4.62 -17.82
CA ARG A 139 26.21 3.27 -17.96
C ARG A 139 24.75 3.31 -18.41
N LEU A 140 24.21 4.50 -18.64
CA LEU A 140 22.82 4.77 -19.05
C LEU A 140 22.78 5.42 -20.45
N PRO A 141 23.12 4.69 -21.52
CA PRO A 141 23.27 5.28 -22.87
C PRO A 141 21.96 5.82 -23.44
N ALA A 142 20.79 5.38 -22.96
CA ALA A 142 19.50 5.89 -23.39
C ALA A 142 19.12 7.21 -22.69
N LEU A 143 19.76 7.54 -21.58
CA LEU A 143 19.38 8.71 -20.76
C LEU A 143 19.90 10.00 -21.42
N GLU A 144 19.00 10.80 -21.97
CA GLU A 144 19.28 12.06 -22.64
C GLU A 144 19.16 13.24 -21.67
N HIS A 145 18.09 13.28 -20.86
CA HIS A 145 17.78 14.38 -19.98
C HIS A 145 17.68 13.96 -18.53
N LEU A 146 18.18 14.80 -17.64
CA LEU A 146 18.00 14.72 -16.19
C LEU A 146 17.54 16.09 -15.70
N TRP A 147 16.31 16.17 -15.24
CA TRP A 147 15.70 17.42 -14.76
C TRP A 147 15.39 17.33 -13.26
N ARG A 148 15.42 18.50 -12.64
CA ARG A 148 14.96 18.67 -11.27
C ARG A 148 13.48 19.05 -11.25
N ILE A 149 12.75 18.59 -10.23
CA ILE A 149 11.37 19.05 -10.01
C ILE A 149 11.37 20.57 -9.79
N ARG A 150 12.24 21.08 -8.91
CA ARG A 150 12.35 22.52 -8.63
C ARG A 150 13.78 23.00 -8.84
N PRO A 151 13.97 24.07 -9.65
CA PRO A 151 12.99 24.84 -10.43
C PRO A 151 12.63 24.22 -11.80
N GLY A 152 13.22 23.12 -12.19
CA GLY A 152 13.26 22.59 -13.56
C GLY A 152 11.90 22.37 -14.25
N LEU A 153 10.82 22.03 -13.52
CA LEU A 153 9.51 21.84 -14.18
C LEU A 153 8.95 23.14 -14.78
N SER A 154 9.14 24.28 -14.13
CA SER A 154 8.71 25.56 -14.68
C SER A 154 9.48 25.95 -15.94
N ASP A 155 10.78 25.68 -15.95
CA ASP A 155 11.63 25.94 -17.11
C ASP A 155 11.30 25.02 -18.28
N LEU A 156 11.02 23.74 -17.97
CA LEU A 156 10.57 22.76 -18.95
C LEU A 156 9.22 23.15 -19.56
N ALA A 157 8.25 23.54 -18.74
CA ALA A 157 6.95 24.01 -19.23
C ALA A 157 7.11 25.26 -20.12
N ALA A 158 7.95 26.23 -19.70
CA ALA A 158 8.21 27.43 -20.48
C ALA A 158 8.89 27.13 -21.84
N SER A 159 9.74 26.10 -21.91
CA SER A 159 10.40 25.70 -23.17
C SER A 159 9.42 25.16 -24.22
N GLY A 160 8.20 24.73 -23.80
CA GLY A 160 7.15 24.24 -24.66
C GLY A 160 6.24 25.31 -25.28
N ALA A 161 6.51 26.62 -25.07
CA ALA A 161 5.62 27.71 -25.50
C ALA A 161 5.26 27.71 -27.01
N GLU A 162 6.18 27.26 -27.86
CA GLU A 162 5.95 27.16 -29.31
C GLU A 162 5.20 25.90 -29.76
N VAL A 163 4.97 24.93 -28.86
CA VAL A 163 4.22 23.71 -29.17
C VAL A 163 2.72 24.03 -29.13
N SER A 164 2.01 23.78 -30.23
CA SER A 164 0.58 24.06 -30.32
C SER A 164 -0.27 23.08 -29.50
N ASP A 165 -1.47 23.51 -29.10
CA ASP A 165 -2.44 22.65 -28.39
C ASP A 165 -2.85 21.45 -29.26
N GLU A 166 -2.95 21.64 -30.59
CA GLU A 166 -3.28 20.57 -31.51
C GLU A 166 -2.20 19.48 -31.55
N ALA A 167 -0.91 19.87 -31.50
CA ALA A 167 0.20 18.92 -31.43
C ALA A 167 0.16 18.08 -30.14
N VAL A 168 -0.22 18.68 -29.01
CA VAL A 168 -0.44 17.93 -27.76
C VAL A 168 -1.61 16.99 -27.90
N ALA A 169 -2.75 17.48 -28.42
CA ALA A 169 -3.94 16.66 -28.60
C ALA A 169 -3.71 15.48 -29.57
N GLU A 170 -2.97 15.70 -30.66
CA GLU A 170 -2.54 14.64 -31.57
C GLU A 170 -1.69 13.59 -30.85
N ARG A 171 -0.70 14.03 -30.05
CA ARG A 171 0.17 13.19 -29.27
C ARG A 171 -0.62 12.35 -28.25
N THR A 172 -1.56 12.95 -27.51
CA THR A 172 -2.40 12.24 -26.55
C THR A 172 -3.23 11.15 -27.25
N ARG A 173 -3.76 11.41 -28.46
CA ARG A 173 -4.53 10.44 -29.23
C ARG A 173 -3.71 9.27 -29.80
N THR A 174 -2.37 9.35 -29.79
CA THR A 174 -1.54 8.22 -30.24
C THR A 174 -1.56 7.07 -29.23
N ALA A 175 -1.79 7.33 -27.95
CA ALA A 175 -1.89 6.31 -26.93
C ALA A 175 -3.32 5.72 -26.88
N THR A 176 -3.42 4.42 -26.97
CA THR A 176 -4.67 3.64 -26.89
C THR A 176 -4.78 2.88 -25.58
N ALA A 177 -5.94 2.29 -25.32
CA ALA A 177 -6.18 1.49 -24.12
C ALA A 177 -5.19 0.32 -23.95
N ALA A 178 -4.74 -0.28 -25.05
CA ALA A 178 -3.81 -1.41 -25.04
C ALA A 178 -2.34 -0.99 -24.85
N ASP A 179 -2.02 0.30 -25.05
CA ASP A 179 -0.64 0.78 -24.93
C ASP A 179 -0.21 0.85 -23.46
N THR A 180 1.10 0.70 -23.24
CA THR A 180 1.69 0.77 -21.90
C THR A 180 1.62 2.17 -21.33
N ALA A 181 0.95 2.33 -20.18
CA ALA A 181 0.90 3.58 -19.44
C ALA A 181 2.08 3.72 -18.46
N THR A 182 2.50 2.63 -17.84
CA THR A 182 3.57 2.66 -16.84
C THR A 182 4.30 1.33 -16.73
N LEU A 183 5.60 1.39 -16.36
CA LEU A 183 6.44 0.24 -16.03
C LEU A 183 6.77 0.30 -14.53
N ILE A 184 6.11 -0.51 -13.72
CA ILE A 184 6.35 -0.54 -12.27
C ILE A 184 7.25 -1.71 -11.92
N TYR A 185 8.45 -1.41 -11.39
CA TYR A 185 9.43 -2.44 -11.06
C TYR A 185 9.13 -3.07 -9.69
N THR A 186 8.99 -4.39 -9.69
CA THR A 186 8.74 -5.18 -8.47
C THR A 186 9.96 -6.01 -8.13
N SER A 187 10.35 -5.98 -6.84
CA SER A 187 11.39 -6.89 -6.32
C SER A 187 10.77 -8.29 -6.20
N GLY A 188 11.09 -9.17 -7.14
CA GLY A 188 10.83 -10.60 -6.98
C GLY A 188 11.61 -11.16 -5.77
N THR A 189 11.15 -12.28 -5.22
CA THR A 189 11.83 -12.96 -4.09
C THR A 189 13.24 -13.46 -4.46
N THR A 190 13.57 -13.55 -5.74
CA THR A 190 14.85 -14.03 -6.25
C THR A 190 15.25 -13.23 -7.49
N GLY A 191 16.25 -12.34 -7.38
CA GLY A 191 16.86 -11.67 -8.52
C GLY A 191 16.61 -10.16 -8.63
N ARG A 192 16.95 -9.61 -9.80
CA ARG A 192 16.75 -8.19 -10.12
C ARG A 192 15.26 -7.84 -10.25
N PRO A 193 14.83 -6.61 -9.91
CA PRO A 193 13.47 -6.16 -10.11
C PRO A 193 13.00 -6.33 -11.56
N LYS A 194 11.73 -6.76 -11.73
CA LYS A 194 11.09 -6.92 -13.04
C LYS A 194 10.10 -5.79 -13.27
N GLY A 195 10.08 -5.19 -14.45
CA GLY A 195 9.12 -4.15 -14.83
C GLY A 195 7.76 -4.75 -15.18
N CYS A 196 6.75 -4.56 -14.33
CA CYS A 196 5.37 -4.90 -14.65
C CYS A 196 4.84 -3.90 -15.68
N GLN A 197 4.38 -4.39 -16.83
CA GLN A 197 3.87 -3.58 -17.91
C GLN A 197 2.36 -3.40 -17.76
N LEU A 198 1.95 -2.23 -17.28
CA LEU A 198 0.53 -1.88 -17.10
C LEU A 198 0.06 -0.98 -18.23
N SER A 199 -1.01 -1.38 -18.90
CA SER A 199 -1.63 -0.60 -19.96
C SER A 199 -2.58 0.47 -19.42
N HIS A 200 -2.98 1.41 -20.26
CA HIS A 200 -4.05 2.35 -19.96
C HIS A 200 -5.37 1.63 -19.65
N GLU A 201 -5.67 0.52 -20.36
CA GLU A 201 -6.86 -0.31 -20.06
C GLU A 201 -6.78 -0.92 -18.66
N ASN A 202 -5.61 -1.46 -18.25
CA ASN A 202 -5.47 -2.04 -16.94
C ASN A 202 -5.82 -1.02 -15.83
N MET A 203 -5.27 0.19 -15.92
CA MET A 203 -5.51 1.25 -14.93
C MET A 203 -6.95 1.75 -14.94
N LEU A 204 -7.52 2.03 -16.12
CA LEU A 204 -8.91 2.51 -16.23
C LEU A 204 -9.92 1.43 -15.84
N ALA A 205 -9.66 0.16 -16.15
CA ALA A 205 -10.53 -0.95 -15.76
C ALA A 205 -10.57 -1.12 -14.24
N ASP A 206 -9.40 -1.05 -13.56
CA ASP A 206 -9.34 -1.12 -12.10
C ASP A 206 -10.14 0.05 -11.48
N VAL A 207 -9.77 1.30 -11.77
CA VAL A 207 -10.36 2.46 -11.10
C VAL A 207 -11.84 2.63 -11.38
N ARG A 208 -12.30 2.45 -12.62
CA ARG A 208 -13.71 2.61 -12.97
C ARG A 208 -14.58 1.54 -12.29
N ASN A 209 -14.16 0.29 -12.34
CA ASN A 209 -14.91 -0.79 -11.69
C ASN A 209 -14.86 -0.71 -10.16
N ALA A 210 -13.77 -0.25 -9.57
CA ALA A 210 -13.68 -0.04 -8.13
C ALA A 210 -14.60 1.09 -7.65
N PHE A 211 -14.51 2.27 -8.27
CA PHE A 211 -15.23 3.47 -7.81
C PHE A 211 -16.69 3.53 -8.26
N MET A 212 -17.06 2.90 -9.38
CA MET A 212 -18.47 2.73 -9.77
C MET A 212 -19.18 1.58 -9.06
N GLY A 213 -18.41 0.66 -8.46
CA GLY A 213 -18.89 -0.54 -7.78
C GLY A 213 -18.70 -0.49 -6.27
N PRO A 214 -17.75 -1.27 -5.74
CA PRO A 214 -17.57 -1.47 -4.30
C PRO A 214 -17.30 -0.18 -3.51
N LEU A 215 -16.67 0.82 -4.10
CA LEU A 215 -16.32 2.09 -3.44
C LEU A 215 -17.29 3.23 -3.80
N ALA A 216 -18.37 2.98 -4.53
CA ALA A 216 -19.33 4.01 -4.94
C ALA A 216 -19.94 4.79 -3.78
N ALA A 217 -20.16 4.17 -2.62
CA ALA A 217 -20.66 4.86 -1.43
C ALA A 217 -19.67 5.89 -0.88
N ILE A 218 -18.36 5.68 -1.08
CA ILE A 218 -17.31 6.63 -0.69
C ILE A 218 -17.36 7.84 -1.63
N THR A 219 -17.41 7.62 -2.94
CA THR A 219 -17.41 8.69 -3.95
C THR A 219 -18.69 9.53 -3.92
N ALA A 220 -19.81 8.94 -3.48
CA ALA A 220 -21.08 9.65 -3.31
C ALA A 220 -21.10 10.59 -2.06
N THR A 221 -20.05 10.60 -1.24
CA THR A 221 -19.96 11.46 -0.06
C THR A 221 -19.76 12.92 -0.49
N PRO A 222 -20.60 13.89 -0.06
CA PRO A 222 -20.39 15.30 -0.37
C PRO A 222 -19.01 15.78 0.12
N GLY A 223 -18.28 16.48 -0.76
CA GLY A 223 -16.94 16.97 -0.46
C GLY A 223 -15.90 15.85 -0.25
N VAL A 224 -16.11 14.70 -0.92
CA VAL A 224 -15.20 13.57 -0.83
C VAL A 224 -13.76 13.97 -1.10
N SER A 225 -12.86 13.58 -0.21
CA SER A 225 -11.44 13.95 -0.29
C SER A 225 -10.57 12.90 0.37
N THR A 226 -9.33 12.79 -0.12
CA THR A 226 -8.31 11.91 0.46
C THR A 226 -6.95 12.58 0.50
N LEU A 227 -6.16 12.25 1.51
CA LEU A 227 -4.76 12.66 1.63
C LEU A 227 -3.86 11.46 1.33
N LEU A 228 -3.12 11.53 0.24
CA LEU A 228 -2.22 10.47 -0.22
C LEU A 228 -0.83 10.66 0.40
N PHE A 229 -0.36 9.65 1.11
CA PHE A 229 0.95 9.62 1.77
C PHE A 229 1.73 8.32 1.48
N LEU A 230 1.11 7.38 0.77
CA LEU A 230 1.81 6.20 0.29
C LEU A 230 2.68 6.57 -0.92
N PRO A 231 3.83 5.90 -1.13
CA PRO A 231 4.70 6.16 -2.27
C PRO A 231 3.97 6.04 -3.60
N LEU A 232 3.97 7.08 -4.43
CA LEU A 232 3.43 7.04 -5.80
C LEU A 232 4.24 6.14 -6.74
N ALA A 233 5.44 5.72 -6.33
CA ALA A 233 6.16 4.64 -7.00
C ALA A 233 5.47 3.28 -6.85
N HIS A 234 4.52 3.14 -5.91
CA HIS A 234 3.76 1.92 -5.71
C HIS A 234 2.40 1.97 -6.42
N VAL A 235 2.02 0.88 -7.10
CA VAL A 235 0.76 0.77 -7.86
C VAL A 235 -0.47 1.14 -7.03
N PHE A 236 -0.51 0.80 -5.75
CA PHE A 236 -1.64 1.06 -4.86
C PHE A 236 -1.92 2.58 -4.70
N ALA A 237 -0.87 3.40 -4.53
CA ALA A 237 -1.01 4.85 -4.49
C ALA A 237 -1.43 5.43 -5.85
N ARG A 238 -0.86 4.91 -6.95
CA ARG A 238 -1.16 5.37 -8.31
C ARG A 238 -2.61 5.12 -8.71
N VAL A 239 -3.18 3.96 -8.34
CA VAL A 239 -4.60 3.67 -8.59
C VAL A 239 -5.51 4.65 -7.85
N ILE A 240 -5.13 5.08 -6.63
CA ILE A 240 -5.88 6.12 -5.91
C ILE A 240 -5.70 7.49 -6.56
N GLU A 241 -4.50 7.83 -7.04
CA GLU A 241 -4.24 9.05 -7.81
C GLU A 241 -5.15 9.15 -9.04
N VAL A 242 -5.13 8.12 -9.89
CA VAL A 242 -5.96 8.08 -11.10
C VAL A 242 -7.44 8.00 -10.74
N GLY A 243 -7.80 7.18 -9.76
CA GLY A 243 -9.16 7.00 -9.30
C GLY A 243 -9.76 8.25 -8.67
N ALA A 244 -8.96 9.04 -7.95
CA ALA A 244 -9.42 10.31 -7.38
C ALA A 244 -9.81 11.30 -8.48
N LEU A 245 -8.97 11.46 -9.49
CA LEU A 245 -9.28 12.33 -10.63
C LEU A 245 -10.44 11.78 -11.47
N GLU A 246 -10.51 10.47 -11.74
CA GLU A 246 -11.62 9.84 -12.48
C GLU A 246 -12.96 10.01 -11.76
N ALA A 247 -12.99 9.80 -10.42
CA ALA A 247 -14.21 9.83 -9.63
C ALA A 247 -14.57 11.22 -9.05
N GLY A 248 -13.73 12.23 -9.24
CA GLY A 248 -13.98 13.58 -8.72
C GLY A 248 -13.74 13.73 -7.21
N ILE A 249 -12.80 13.00 -6.70
CA ILE A 249 -12.35 13.08 -5.30
C ILE A 249 -11.26 14.14 -5.20
N VAL A 250 -11.35 15.02 -4.21
CA VAL A 250 -10.28 16.01 -3.96
C VAL A 250 -9.05 15.31 -3.38
N LEU A 251 -7.93 15.40 -4.10
CA LEU A 251 -6.67 14.74 -3.74
C LEU A 251 -5.68 15.74 -3.14
N GLY A 252 -5.18 15.45 -1.93
CA GLY A 252 -4.01 16.09 -1.34
C GLY A 252 -2.85 15.12 -1.20
N HIS A 253 -1.64 15.66 -1.00
CA HIS A 253 -0.42 14.85 -0.83
C HIS A 253 0.28 15.22 0.48
N CYS A 254 0.72 14.21 1.23
CA CYS A 254 1.61 14.35 2.37
C CYS A 254 2.98 13.80 1.98
N GLN A 255 3.94 14.69 1.76
CA GLN A 255 5.27 14.36 1.28
C GLN A 255 6.13 13.65 2.33
N ASP A 256 6.02 14.07 3.59
CA ASP A 256 6.77 13.49 4.70
C ASP A 256 5.80 12.84 5.71
N VAL A 257 5.88 11.53 5.84
CA VAL A 257 5.05 10.73 6.77
C VAL A 257 5.18 11.19 8.23
N LYS A 258 6.28 11.85 8.60
CA LYS A 258 6.45 12.46 9.93
C LYS A 258 5.41 13.56 10.19
N ASN A 259 4.94 14.22 9.13
CA ASN A 259 3.91 15.26 9.18
C ASN A 259 2.49 14.71 8.97
N LEU A 260 2.31 13.39 8.84
CA LEU A 260 1.02 12.79 8.49
C LEU A 260 -0.12 13.19 9.44
N VAL A 261 0.11 13.17 10.76
CA VAL A 261 -0.95 13.49 11.73
C VAL A 261 -1.36 14.97 11.67
N PRO A 262 -0.42 15.95 11.67
CA PRO A 262 -0.76 17.35 11.42
C PRO A 262 -1.45 17.57 10.06
N ASP A 263 -1.02 16.89 9.02
CA ASP A 263 -1.58 17.03 7.68
C ASP A 263 -2.99 16.45 7.60
N LEU A 264 -3.26 15.30 8.21
CA LEU A 264 -4.62 14.76 8.33
C LEU A 264 -5.54 15.70 9.09
N ALA A 265 -5.05 16.32 10.18
CA ALA A 265 -5.82 17.26 10.98
C ALA A 265 -6.17 18.56 10.23
N SER A 266 -5.27 19.07 9.38
CA SER A 266 -5.48 20.30 8.60
C SER A 266 -6.23 20.05 7.28
N PHE A 267 -5.98 18.94 6.60
CA PHE A 267 -6.62 18.57 5.33
C PHE A 267 -8.06 18.05 5.54
N GLN A 268 -8.31 17.32 6.63
CA GLN A 268 -9.59 16.72 7.02
C GLN A 268 -10.18 15.79 5.92
N PRO A 269 -9.49 14.72 5.53
CA PRO A 269 -9.99 13.80 4.51
C PRO A 269 -11.28 13.09 4.96
N THR A 270 -12.11 12.69 3.99
CA THR A 270 -13.33 11.91 4.26
C THR A 270 -13.08 10.40 4.23
N PHE A 271 -12.03 9.98 3.51
CA PHE A 271 -11.50 8.62 3.59
C PHE A 271 -9.98 8.65 3.47
N VAL A 272 -9.33 7.56 3.86
CA VAL A 272 -7.87 7.42 3.74
C VAL A 272 -7.51 6.07 3.12
N LEU A 273 -6.39 6.05 2.40
CA LEU A 273 -5.76 4.85 1.92
C LEU A 273 -4.50 4.61 2.74
N ALA A 274 -4.37 3.43 3.36
CA ALA A 274 -3.21 3.12 4.18
C ALA A 274 -2.88 1.62 4.17
N VAL A 275 -1.64 1.30 4.51
CA VAL A 275 -1.25 -0.07 4.84
C VAL A 275 -1.62 -0.39 6.30
N PRO A 276 -1.80 -1.67 6.69
CA PRO A 276 -2.18 -2.07 8.05
C PRO A 276 -1.33 -1.44 9.15
N ARG A 277 -0.03 -1.28 8.92
CA ARG A 277 0.92 -0.69 9.89
C ARG A 277 0.51 0.71 10.36
N VAL A 278 -0.15 1.50 9.53
CA VAL A 278 -0.63 2.84 9.92
C VAL A 278 -1.73 2.73 10.97
N PHE A 279 -2.66 1.80 10.80
CA PHE A 279 -3.75 1.57 11.76
C PHE A 279 -3.23 0.96 13.06
N GLU A 280 -2.28 0.03 12.97
CA GLU A 280 -1.57 -0.52 14.13
C GLU A 280 -0.90 0.60 14.93
N LYS A 281 -0.17 1.50 14.27
CA LYS A 281 0.51 2.63 14.92
C LYS A 281 -0.47 3.61 15.56
N VAL A 282 -1.59 3.91 14.91
CA VAL A 282 -2.66 4.77 15.48
C VAL A 282 -3.24 4.12 16.74
N TYR A 283 -3.57 2.82 16.69
CA TYR A 283 -4.09 2.09 17.84
C TYR A 283 -3.07 2.05 18.99
N ASN A 284 -1.84 1.60 18.71
CA ASN A 284 -0.79 1.44 19.70
C ASN A 284 -0.40 2.77 20.35
N THR A 285 -0.32 3.86 19.57
CA THR A 285 -0.07 5.21 20.11
C THR A 285 -1.19 5.67 21.04
N ALA A 286 -2.46 5.39 20.70
CA ALA A 286 -3.59 5.73 21.55
C ALA A 286 -3.57 4.92 22.85
N GLU A 287 -3.25 3.62 22.77
CA GLU A 287 -3.10 2.73 23.91
C GLU A 287 -1.95 3.17 24.84
N LEU A 288 -0.78 3.49 24.28
CA LEU A 288 0.38 3.98 25.02
C LEU A 288 0.11 5.32 25.71
N ARG A 289 -0.56 6.25 25.06
CA ARG A 289 -0.95 7.54 25.66
C ARG A 289 -1.94 7.38 26.81
N ALA A 290 -2.79 6.37 26.74
CA ALA A 290 -3.72 6.02 27.80
C ALA A 290 -3.07 5.16 28.90
N ALA A 291 -1.86 4.61 28.68
CA ALA A 291 -1.24 3.63 29.55
C ALA A 291 -1.05 4.16 30.99
N GLY A 292 -1.46 3.34 31.95
CA GLY A 292 -1.35 3.62 33.38
C GLY A 292 -2.66 4.06 34.04
N GLY A 293 -2.83 3.68 35.30
CA GLY A 293 -3.94 4.12 36.14
C GLY A 293 -5.36 3.86 35.58
N VAL A 294 -6.23 4.84 35.77
CA VAL A 294 -7.63 4.78 35.37
C VAL A 294 -7.80 4.89 33.84
N GLN A 295 -6.95 5.70 33.18
CA GLN A 295 -7.05 5.92 31.74
C GLN A 295 -6.77 4.66 30.94
N GLY A 296 -5.76 3.85 31.33
CA GLY A 296 -5.49 2.57 30.69
C GLY A 296 -6.65 1.58 30.81
N LYS A 297 -7.28 1.54 32.00
CA LYS A 297 -8.48 0.68 32.21
C LYS A 297 -9.66 1.14 31.36
N ILE A 298 -9.85 2.46 31.20
CA ILE A 298 -10.89 3.03 30.33
C ILE A 298 -10.61 2.65 28.87
N PHE A 299 -9.40 2.84 28.37
CA PHE A 299 -9.03 2.49 26.99
C PHE A 299 -9.21 1.00 26.71
N ALA A 300 -8.70 0.13 27.59
CA ALA A 300 -8.84 -1.33 27.46
C ALA A 300 -10.32 -1.77 27.46
N ARG A 301 -11.18 -1.11 28.26
CA ARG A 301 -12.63 -1.39 28.25
C ARG A 301 -13.27 -0.87 26.97
N ALA A 302 -12.94 0.35 26.53
CA ALA A 302 -13.42 0.93 25.29
C ALA A 302 -13.03 0.05 24.07
N SER A 303 -11.78 -0.44 24.02
CA SER A 303 -11.32 -1.33 22.96
C SER A 303 -12.16 -2.61 22.88
N ARG A 304 -12.40 -3.28 24.01
CA ARG A 304 -13.27 -4.46 24.06
C ARG A 304 -14.71 -4.15 23.65
N THR A 305 -15.26 -3.02 24.09
CA THR A 305 -16.60 -2.59 23.72
C THR A 305 -16.72 -2.30 22.22
N ALA A 306 -15.71 -1.67 21.61
CA ALA A 306 -15.68 -1.42 20.16
C ALA A 306 -15.69 -2.74 19.36
N VAL A 307 -14.84 -3.70 19.76
CA VAL A 307 -14.78 -5.04 19.13
C VAL A 307 -16.12 -5.75 19.26
N ALA A 308 -16.65 -5.86 20.48
CA ALA A 308 -17.93 -6.53 20.74
C ALA A 308 -19.11 -5.86 20.01
N TYR A 309 -19.11 -4.52 19.91
CA TYR A 309 -20.11 -3.78 19.16
C TYR A 309 -20.03 -4.09 17.67
N SER A 310 -18.83 -4.08 17.11
CA SER A 310 -18.59 -4.43 15.71
C SER A 310 -19.00 -5.86 15.39
N GLU A 311 -18.61 -6.85 16.20
CA GLU A 311 -19.01 -8.24 16.03
C GLU A 311 -20.53 -8.44 16.12
N ALA A 312 -21.19 -7.66 16.98
CA ALA A 312 -22.64 -7.72 17.12
C ALA A 312 -23.37 -7.15 15.89
N LEU A 313 -22.75 -6.23 15.11
CA LEU A 313 -23.32 -5.74 13.85
C LEU A 313 -23.48 -6.85 12.80
N ASP A 314 -22.64 -7.88 12.85
CA ASP A 314 -22.65 -9.01 11.91
C ASP A 314 -23.68 -10.09 12.32
N LYS A 315 -24.31 -9.96 13.51
CA LYS A 315 -25.26 -10.93 14.03
C LYS A 315 -26.71 -10.48 13.78
N ALA A 316 -27.59 -11.44 13.61
CA ALA A 316 -29.02 -11.15 13.52
C ALA A 316 -29.50 -10.43 14.79
N GLY A 317 -30.16 -9.27 14.64
CA GLY A 317 -30.62 -8.41 15.74
C GLY A 317 -29.66 -7.31 16.18
N GLY A 318 -28.40 -7.36 15.74
CA GLY A 318 -27.40 -6.33 16.02
C GLY A 318 -27.04 -6.19 17.53
N PRO A 319 -26.35 -5.10 17.91
CA PRO A 319 -25.92 -4.89 19.28
C PRO A 319 -27.12 -4.63 20.22
N GLY A 320 -27.14 -5.29 21.38
CA GLY A 320 -28.15 -5.11 22.41
C GLY A 320 -28.10 -3.71 23.07
N MET A 321 -29.18 -3.31 23.78
CA MET A 321 -29.32 -1.97 24.36
C MET A 321 -28.20 -1.61 25.33
N ALA A 322 -27.75 -2.52 26.19
CA ALA A 322 -26.65 -2.29 27.13
C ALA A 322 -25.34 -2.00 26.41
N LEU A 323 -25.02 -2.76 25.36
CA LEU A 323 -23.81 -2.57 24.54
C LEU A 323 -23.87 -1.25 23.76
N ARG A 324 -25.05 -0.86 23.25
CA ARG A 324 -25.23 0.46 22.60
C ARG A 324 -25.00 1.62 23.56
N ALA A 325 -25.51 1.53 24.79
CA ALA A 325 -25.32 2.56 25.80
C ALA A 325 -23.83 2.69 26.20
N GLU A 326 -23.16 1.58 26.44
CA GLU A 326 -21.74 1.54 26.76
C GLU A 326 -20.89 2.07 25.59
N HIS A 327 -21.20 1.67 24.36
CA HIS A 327 -20.54 2.17 23.15
C HIS A 327 -20.68 3.69 23.01
N ALA A 328 -21.89 4.26 23.22
CA ALA A 328 -22.15 5.69 23.16
C ALA A 328 -21.35 6.49 24.23
N LEU A 329 -21.14 5.89 25.41
CA LEU A 329 -20.28 6.48 26.43
C LEU A 329 -18.83 6.56 25.94
N PHE A 330 -18.29 5.46 25.41
CA PHE A 330 -16.91 5.42 24.91
C PHE A 330 -16.73 6.20 23.61
N ASP A 331 -17.76 6.43 22.84
CA ASP A 331 -17.70 7.31 21.67
C ASP A 331 -17.26 8.73 22.08
N ARG A 332 -17.84 9.26 23.15
CA ARG A 332 -17.48 10.58 23.69
C ARG A 332 -16.11 10.61 24.36
N LEU A 333 -15.74 9.54 25.07
CA LEU A 333 -14.53 9.52 25.90
C LEU A 333 -13.27 9.14 25.11
N VAL A 334 -13.39 8.26 24.11
CA VAL A 334 -12.25 7.60 23.43
C VAL A 334 -12.35 7.71 21.91
N TYR A 335 -13.44 7.19 21.28
CA TYR A 335 -13.45 7.03 19.81
C TYR A 335 -13.47 8.36 19.06
N GLY A 336 -14.12 9.40 19.62
CA GLY A 336 -14.07 10.76 19.05
C GLY A 336 -12.65 11.31 18.95
N LYS A 337 -11.79 11.04 19.94
CA LYS A 337 -10.36 11.46 19.91
C LYS A 337 -9.56 10.68 18.89
N LEU A 338 -9.86 9.38 18.72
CA LEU A 338 -9.22 8.54 17.71
C LEU A 338 -9.57 9.03 16.30
N ARG A 339 -10.86 9.31 16.04
CA ARG A 339 -11.28 9.88 14.75
C ARG A 339 -10.67 11.25 14.48
N ALA A 340 -10.52 12.09 15.52
CA ALA A 340 -9.84 13.38 15.40
C ALA A 340 -8.39 13.26 14.96
N ALA A 341 -7.67 12.21 15.40
CA ALA A 341 -6.30 11.93 14.95
C ALA A 341 -6.22 11.55 13.46
N LEU A 342 -7.32 11.08 12.87
CA LEU A 342 -7.46 10.79 11.43
C LEU A 342 -8.08 11.97 10.65
N GLY A 343 -8.15 13.17 11.24
CA GLY A 343 -8.73 14.38 10.61
C GLY A 343 -10.21 14.64 10.95
N GLY A 344 -10.86 13.79 11.73
CA GLY A 344 -12.22 13.99 12.25
C GLY A 344 -13.36 13.60 11.31
N HIS A 345 -13.11 13.53 10.00
CA HIS A 345 -14.13 13.27 8.97
C HIS A 345 -14.04 11.90 8.31
N VAL A 346 -12.97 11.14 8.57
CA VAL A 346 -12.77 9.80 8.02
C VAL A 346 -13.84 8.83 8.53
N ARG A 347 -14.63 8.28 7.62
CA ARG A 347 -15.62 7.23 7.88
C ARG A 347 -15.17 5.88 7.35
N TRP A 348 -14.41 5.88 6.27
CA TRP A 348 -13.88 4.69 5.62
C TRP A 348 -12.38 4.81 5.45
N ALA A 349 -11.73 3.68 5.54
CA ALA A 349 -10.35 3.55 5.14
C ALA A 349 -10.25 2.35 4.20
N VAL A 350 -9.38 2.44 3.18
CA VAL A 350 -9.04 1.30 2.32
C VAL A 350 -7.67 0.81 2.75
N SER A 351 -7.56 -0.47 3.04
CA SER A 351 -6.30 -1.09 3.50
C SER A 351 -5.87 -2.20 2.55
N GLY A 352 -4.59 -2.24 2.20
CA GLY A 352 -4.02 -3.28 1.34
C GLY A 352 -2.51 -3.41 1.50
N GLY A 353 -1.91 -4.32 0.72
CA GLY A 353 -0.48 -4.58 0.72
C GLY A 353 0.01 -5.54 1.81
N ALA A 354 -0.76 -5.75 2.87
CA ALA A 354 -0.55 -6.76 3.91
C ALA A 354 -1.90 -7.06 4.59
N ALA A 355 -1.98 -8.14 5.38
CA ALA A 355 -3.17 -8.46 6.14
C ALA A 355 -3.32 -7.53 7.35
N LEU A 356 -4.56 -7.17 7.68
CA LEU A 356 -4.92 -6.46 8.89
C LEU A 356 -5.41 -7.46 9.94
N ALA A 357 -4.93 -7.36 11.18
CA ALA A 357 -5.43 -8.19 12.26
C ALA A 357 -6.95 -7.99 12.46
N GLU A 358 -7.73 -9.08 12.47
CA GLU A 358 -9.20 -9.04 12.58
C GLU A 358 -9.66 -8.18 13.78
N ARG A 359 -8.97 -8.30 14.91
CA ARG A 359 -9.24 -7.49 16.10
C ARG A 359 -9.18 -5.98 15.82
N LEU A 360 -8.20 -5.53 15.02
CA LEU A 360 -8.07 -4.12 14.65
C LEU A 360 -9.17 -3.70 13.66
N GLY A 361 -9.52 -4.55 12.70
CA GLY A 361 -10.66 -4.33 11.82
C GLY A 361 -11.95 -4.11 12.60
N HIS A 362 -12.25 -4.99 13.57
CA HIS A 362 -13.41 -4.83 14.46
C HIS A 362 -13.31 -3.60 15.36
N PHE A 363 -12.13 -3.32 15.92
CA PHE A 363 -11.92 -2.14 16.76
C PHE A 363 -12.21 -0.84 16.00
N PHE A 364 -11.61 -0.65 14.82
CA PHE A 364 -11.80 0.58 14.05
C PHE A 364 -13.24 0.71 13.54
N ARG A 365 -13.87 -0.37 13.06
CA ARG A 365 -15.28 -0.35 12.68
C ARG A 365 -16.17 0.02 13.87
N GLY A 366 -15.92 -0.53 15.05
CA GLY A 366 -16.60 -0.18 16.28
C GLY A 366 -16.30 1.24 16.75
N ALA A 367 -15.13 1.81 16.44
CA ALA A 367 -14.78 3.19 16.71
C ALA A 367 -15.33 4.20 15.67
N GLY A 368 -16.06 3.71 14.65
CA GLY A 368 -16.72 4.53 13.62
C GLY A 368 -15.88 4.81 12.38
N VAL A 369 -14.80 4.04 12.15
CA VAL A 369 -13.99 4.06 10.93
C VAL A 369 -13.96 2.65 10.35
N ALA A 370 -14.73 2.36 9.31
CA ALA A 370 -14.71 1.06 8.66
C ALA A 370 -13.47 0.91 7.78
N ILE A 371 -12.61 -0.06 8.09
CA ILE A 371 -11.44 -0.39 7.27
C ILE A 371 -11.83 -1.47 6.26
N LEU A 372 -11.84 -1.10 5.00
CA LEU A 372 -12.17 -1.96 3.87
C LEU A 372 -10.86 -2.59 3.36
N GLU A 373 -10.63 -3.83 3.73
CA GLU A 373 -9.47 -4.55 3.24
C GLU A 373 -9.64 -4.93 1.79
N GLY A 374 -8.55 -4.76 1.01
CA GLY A 374 -8.44 -5.20 -0.36
C GLY A 374 -7.18 -6.00 -0.61
N TYR A 375 -7.21 -6.80 -1.65
CA TYR A 375 -6.10 -7.63 -2.09
C TYR A 375 -5.81 -7.42 -3.56
N GLY A 376 -4.53 -7.44 -3.87
CA GLY A 376 -4.00 -7.43 -5.22
C GLY A 376 -2.50 -7.21 -5.25
N LEU A 377 -1.98 -7.13 -6.45
CA LEU A 377 -0.56 -7.14 -6.77
C LEU A 377 -0.26 -6.02 -7.77
N THR A 378 0.99 -5.72 -8.02
CA THR A 378 1.35 -4.82 -9.13
C THR A 378 0.86 -5.39 -10.46
N GLU A 379 0.97 -6.69 -10.62
CA GLU A 379 0.54 -7.45 -11.78
C GLU A 379 -0.99 -7.47 -11.99
N THR A 380 -1.76 -7.07 -10.99
CA THR A 380 -3.22 -6.90 -11.05
C THR A 380 -3.64 -5.44 -10.92
N THR A 381 -2.78 -4.50 -11.23
CA THR A 381 -3.03 -3.04 -11.20
C THR A 381 -3.61 -2.57 -9.86
N ALA A 382 -3.12 -3.08 -8.76
CA ALA A 382 -3.49 -2.96 -7.37
C ALA A 382 -4.62 -3.90 -6.93
N ALA A 383 -5.90 -3.64 -7.21
CA ALA A 383 -6.98 -4.34 -6.53
C ALA A 383 -7.61 -5.46 -7.39
N ALA A 384 -7.55 -6.72 -6.95
CA ALA A 384 -8.34 -7.82 -7.48
C ALA A 384 -9.62 -8.05 -6.68
N SER A 385 -9.60 -7.76 -5.38
CA SER A 385 -10.77 -7.84 -4.50
C SER A 385 -10.74 -6.73 -3.45
N VAL A 386 -11.90 -6.37 -2.91
CA VAL A 386 -12.03 -5.39 -1.85
C VAL A 386 -13.32 -5.60 -1.06
N ASN A 387 -13.27 -5.37 0.26
CA ASN A 387 -14.45 -5.24 1.08
C ASN A 387 -15.25 -3.99 0.71
N ARG A 388 -16.55 -4.03 0.90
CA ARG A 388 -17.47 -2.95 0.51
C ARG A 388 -18.09 -2.29 1.75
N PRO A 389 -18.43 -1.00 1.69
CA PRO A 389 -19.14 -0.32 2.78
C PRO A 389 -20.46 -1.00 3.17
N ASP A 390 -21.20 -1.53 2.19
CA ASP A 390 -22.49 -2.20 2.35
C ASP A 390 -22.39 -3.70 2.62
N ARG A 391 -21.22 -4.30 2.39
CA ARG A 391 -21.01 -5.75 2.53
C ARG A 391 -19.56 -6.04 2.93
N GLN A 392 -19.25 -5.84 4.21
CA GLN A 392 -17.94 -6.06 4.78
C GLN A 392 -17.91 -7.39 5.57
N LYS A 393 -16.86 -8.18 5.35
CA LYS A 393 -16.57 -9.38 6.14
C LYS A 393 -15.13 -9.28 6.65
N ILE A 394 -14.97 -8.87 7.90
CA ILE A 394 -13.64 -8.70 8.53
C ILE A 394 -12.93 -10.05 8.59
N GLY A 395 -11.60 -10.04 8.37
CA GLY A 395 -10.79 -11.26 8.21
C GLY A 395 -10.80 -11.83 6.80
N THR A 396 -11.44 -11.14 5.84
CA THR A 396 -11.35 -11.42 4.40
C THR A 396 -10.90 -10.18 3.65
N VAL A 397 -10.37 -10.38 2.45
CA VAL A 397 -10.00 -9.28 1.54
C VAL A 397 -11.13 -8.92 0.57
N GLY A 398 -12.36 -9.28 0.92
CA GLY A 398 -13.57 -8.89 0.22
C GLY A 398 -13.93 -9.78 -0.97
N LEU A 399 -14.82 -9.25 -1.79
CA LEU A 399 -15.29 -9.84 -3.03
C LEU A 399 -14.42 -9.38 -4.21
N PRO A 400 -14.33 -10.14 -5.31
CA PRO A 400 -13.66 -9.67 -6.52
C PRO A 400 -14.24 -8.33 -6.98
N LEU A 401 -13.38 -7.47 -7.55
CA LEU A 401 -13.86 -6.28 -8.24
C LEU A 401 -14.76 -6.66 -9.42
N PRO A 402 -15.70 -5.80 -9.82
CA PRO A 402 -16.41 -5.99 -11.08
C PRO A 402 -15.43 -6.11 -12.26
N GLY A 403 -15.64 -7.10 -13.10
CA GLY A 403 -14.75 -7.45 -14.21
C GLY A 403 -13.62 -8.41 -13.82
N VAL A 404 -13.58 -8.88 -12.56
CA VAL A 404 -12.56 -9.81 -12.06
C VAL A 404 -13.17 -11.18 -11.77
N SER A 405 -12.43 -12.21 -12.14
CA SER A 405 -12.67 -13.60 -11.78
C SER A 405 -11.54 -14.11 -10.91
N LEU A 406 -11.90 -14.79 -9.82
CA LEU A 406 -10.98 -15.47 -8.91
C LEU A 406 -11.22 -16.97 -8.95
N ARG A 407 -10.14 -17.76 -8.97
CA ARG A 407 -10.20 -19.23 -8.92
C ARG A 407 -9.17 -19.74 -7.91
N ILE A 408 -9.56 -20.75 -7.13
CA ILE A 408 -8.63 -21.47 -6.25
C ILE A 408 -8.17 -22.73 -6.98
N ALA A 409 -6.88 -22.81 -7.25
CA ALA A 409 -6.24 -23.98 -7.88
C ALA A 409 -6.25 -25.19 -6.91
N GLU A 410 -5.86 -26.36 -7.41
CA GLU A 410 -5.85 -27.59 -6.60
C GLU A 410 -4.88 -27.53 -5.42
N ASP A 411 -3.79 -26.80 -5.58
CA ASP A 411 -2.77 -26.54 -4.54
C ASP A 411 -3.09 -25.35 -3.63
N GLY A 412 -4.28 -24.75 -3.79
CA GLY A 412 -4.75 -23.60 -3.00
C GLY A 412 -4.29 -22.24 -3.54
N GLU A 413 -3.54 -22.18 -4.65
CA GLU A 413 -3.10 -20.92 -5.25
C GLU A 413 -4.29 -20.11 -5.78
N VAL A 414 -4.30 -18.81 -5.46
CA VAL A 414 -5.29 -17.87 -5.99
C VAL A 414 -4.90 -17.49 -7.42
N LEU A 415 -5.76 -17.83 -8.36
CA LEU A 415 -5.64 -17.47 -9.77
C LEU A 415 -6.57 -16.30 -10.08
N ILE A 416 -6.10 -15.35 -10.89
CA ILE A 416 -6.80 -14.09 -11.14
C ILE A 416 -6.94 -13.88 -12.65
N LYS A 417 -8.13 -13.42 -13.09
CA LYS A 417 -8.39 -13.07 -14.49
C LYS A 417 -9.26 -11.82 -14.57
N GLY A 418 -8.90 -10.89 -15.45
CA GLY A 418 -9.63 -9.64 -15.66
C GLY A 418 -8.82 -8.64 -16.49
N LYS A 419 -9.47 -7.59 -16.96
CA LYS A 419 -8.82 -6.53 -17.76
C LYS A 419 -7.77 -5.73 -16.98
N MET A 420 -7.80 -5.78 -15.64
CA MET A 420 -6.80 -5.13 -14.79
C MET A 420 -5.53 -5.97 -14.61
N VAL A 421 -5.49 -7.22 -15.09
CA VAL A 421 -4.29 -8.05 -15.07
C VAL A 421 -3.33 -7.56 -16.16
N PHE A 422 -2.05 -7.39 -15.80
CA PHE A 422 -1.00 -6.87 -16.67
C PHE A 422 -0.80 -7.74 -17.93
N SER A 423 -0.19 -7.16 -18.95
CA SER A 423 0.14 -7.89 -20.17
C SER A 423 1.39 -8.78 -20.05
N GLY A 424 2.25 -8.48 -19.08
CA GLY A 424 3.48 -9.23 -18.84
C GLY A 424 4.59 -8.39 -18.22
N TYR A 425 5.77 -8.98 -18.11
CA TYR A 425 6.98 -8.29 -17.67
C TYR A 425 7.75 -7.72 -18.85
N TRP A 426 8.15 -6.47 -18.73
CA TRP A 426 8.91 -5.74 -19.74
C TRP A 426 10.16 -6.52 -20.17
N ARG A 427 10.29 -6.80 -21.48
CA ARG A 427 11.42 -7.53 -22.07
C ARG A 427 11.75 -8.87 -21.40
N ASN A 428 10.75 -9.53 -20.80
CA ASN A 428 10.96 -10.79 -20.09
C ASN A 428 9.85 -11.80 -20.40
N GLU A 429 9.89 -12.35 -21.60
CA GLU A 429 8.90 -13.30 -22.13
C GLU A 429 8.80 -14.57 -21.27
N GLN A 430 9.93 -15.09 -20.78
CA GLN A 430 9.93 -16.30 -19.96
C GLN A 430 9.20 -16.07 -18.63
N ALA A 431 9.52 -14.97 -17.92
CA ALA A 431 8.82 -14.65 -16.67
C ALA A 431 7.34 -14.35 -16.90
N THR A 432 6.99 -13.80 -18.06
CA THR A 432 5.61 -13.58 -18.46
C THR A 432 4.88 -14.91 -18.65
N ALA A 433 5.44 -15.82 -19.44
CA ALA A 433 4.87 -17.15 -19.68
C ALA A 433 4.69 -17.95 -18.38
N ASP A 434 5.70 -17.92 -17.48
CA ASP A 434 5.65 -18.62 -16.19
C ASP A 434 4.56 -18.07 -15.25
N SER A 435 4.10 -16.83 -15.48
CA SER A 435 3.12 -16.15 -14.64
C SER A 435 1.67 -16.45 -15.00
N PHE A 436 1.43 -17.16 -16.13
CA PHE A 436 0.09 -17.48 -16.55
C PHE A 436 -0.11 -19.00 -16.67
N THR A 437 -1.36 -19.43 -16.50
CA THR A 437 -1.79 -20.78 -16.84
C THR A 437 -2.05 -20.88 -18.35
N GLU A 438 -2.14 -22.10 -18.88
CA GLU A 438 -2.46 -22.33 -20.31
C GLU A 438 -3.81 -21.73 -20.73
N ASP A 439 -4.78 -21.64 -19.81
CA ASP A 439 -6.11 -21.03 -20.03
C ASP A 439 -6.17 -19.54 -19.67
N GLY A 440 -4.99 -18.90 -19.46
CA GLY A 440 -4.82 -17.45 -19.36
C GLY A 440 -5.18 -16.85 -18.00
N TRP A 441 -5.07 -17.61 -16.90
CA TRP A 441 -5.17 -17.08 -15.54
C TRP A 441 -3.81 -16.67 -15.02
N TYR A 442 -3.74 -15.50 -14.40
CA TYR A 442 -2.56 -15.04 -13.71
C TYR A 442 -2.35 -15.83 -12.40
N ARG A 443 -1.14 -16.33 -12.18
CA ARG A 443 -0.70 -17.03 -10.98
C ARG A 443 -0.20 -16.04 -9.95
N SER A 444 -0.99 -15.81 -8.90
CA SER A 444 -0.62 -14.79 -7.89
C SER A 444 0.57 -15.21 -7.01
N GLY A 445 0.81 -16.50 -6.86
CA GLY A 445 1.74 -17.05 -5.87
C GLY A 445 1.23 -16.95 -4.44
N ASP A 446 0.01 -16.48 -4.23
CA ASP A 446 -0.64 -16.41 -2.92
C ASP A 446 -1.60 -17.59 -2.74
N ILE A 447 -1.71 -18.09 -1.52
CA ILE A 447 -2.62 -19.17 -1.14
C ILE A 447 -3.84 -18.56 -0.47
N GLY A 448 -5.02 -19.07 -0.82
CA GLY A 448 -6.27 -18.55 -0.27
C GLY A 448 -7.45 -19.47 -0.47
N GLU A 449 -8.59 -19.03 0.01
CA GLU A 449 -9.87 -19.71 -0.08
C GLU A 449 -11.01 -18.76 -0.40
N LEU A 450 -12.00 -19.25 -1.15
CA LEU A 450 -13.26 -18.56 -1.38
C LEU A 450 -14.35 -19.22 -0.54
N ASP A 451 -15.06 -18.44 0.26
CA ASP A 451 -16.21 -18.94 0.98
C ASP A 451 -17.44 -19.11 0.07
N ASP A 452 -18.57 -19.58 0.63
CA ASP A 452 -19.79 -19.84 -0.14
C ASP A 452 -20.48 -18.55 -0.64
N GLU A 453 -20.08 -17.40 -0.11
CA GLU A 453 -20.56 -16.08 -0.53
C GLU A 453 -19.64 -15.39 -1.55
N GLY A 454 -18.47 -15.97 -1.85
CA GLY A 454 -17.47 -15.46 -2.77
C GLY A 454 -16.43 -14.52 -2.15
N PHE A 455 -16.40 -14.39 -0.80
CA PHE A 455 -15.34 -13.62 -0.15
C PHE A 455 -14.01 -14.36 -0.19
N LEU A 456 -12.96 -13.66 -0.56
CA LEU A 456 -11.60 -14.19 -0.59
C LEU A 456 -10.92 -13.99 0.77
N ARG A 457 -10.32 -15.06 1.27
CA ARG A 457 -9.39 -15.04 2.40
C ARG A 457 -8.00 -15.45 1.90
N ILE A 458 -6.99 -14.63 2.13
CA ILE A 458 -5.58 -14.97 1.88
C ILE A 458 -5.03 -15.64 3.13
N THR A 459 -4.41 -16.78 2.97
CA THR A 459 -3.87 -17.58 4.09
C THR A 459 -2.34 -17.64 4.09
N GLY A 460 -1.67 -17.23 3.01
CA GLY A 460 -0.21 -17.15 2.97
C GLY A 460 0.35 -17.00 1.56
N ARG A 461 1.68 -17.06 1.48
CA ARG A 461 2.41 -17.08 0.20
C ARG A 461 3.01 -18.44 -0.06
N LYS A 462 2.83 -18.92 -1.28
CA LYS A 462 3.29 -20.24 -1.71
C LYS A 462 4.82 -20.41 -1.53
N LYS A 463 5.60 -19.36 -1.86
CA LYS A 463 7.07 -19.34 -1.73
C LYS A 463 7.58 -19.14 -0.30
N GLU A 464 6.72 -18.72 0.62
CA GLU A 464 7.06 -18.48 2.03
C GLU A 464 6.57 -19.60 2.95
N MET A 465 5.87 -20.57 2.41
CA MET A 465 5.41 -21.74 3.15
C MET A 465 6.61 -22.51 3.72
N ILE A 466 6.59 -22.72 5.02
CA ILE A 466 7.58 -23.49 5.77
C ILE A 466 7.12 -24.94 5.81
N VAL A 467 7.98 -25.87 5.39
CA VAL A 467 7.75 -27.30 5.52
C VAL A 467 8.60 -27.81 6.69
N THR A 468 7.96 -28.14 7.80
CA THR A 468 8.68 -28.67 8.97
C THR A 468 9.24 -30.08 8.70
N ALA A 469 10.18 -30.55 9.52
CA ALA A 469 10.74 -31.91 9.42
C ALA A 469 9.67 -33.00 9.51
N GLY A 470 8.54 -32.73 10.14
CA GLY A 470 7.37 -33.61 10.20
C GLY A 470 6.47 -33.56 8.94
N GLY A 471 6.85 -32.81 7.91
CA GLY A 471 6.08 -32.66 6.66
C GLY A 471 4.84 -31.76 6.81
N LYS A 472 4.75 -30.95 7.90
CA LYS A 472 3.65 -30.02 8.09
C LYS A 472 3.94 -28.70 7.37
N ASN A 473 2.99 -28.28 6.54
CA ASN A 473 2.99 -26.97 5.91
C ASN A 473 2.52 -25.91 6.93
N VAL A 474 3.32 -24.87 7.11
CA VAL A 474 3.03 -23.72 7.98
C VAL A 474 3.15 -22.43 7.18
N TYR A 475 2.13 -21.60 7.23
CA TYR A 475 2.15 -20.27 6.63
C TYR A 475 2.56 -19.24 7.66
N PRO A 476 3.77 -18.67 7.57
CA PRO A 476 4.32 -17.74 8.57
C PRO A 476 3.43 -16.53 8.81
N THR A 477 2.81 -16.02 7.77
CA THR A 477 2.01 -14.78 7.77
C THR A 477 0.92 -14.80 8.84
N VAL A 478 0.23 -15.94 9.02
CA VAL A 478 -0.85 -16.08 10.03
C VAL A 478 -0.35 -15.81 11.45
N LEU A 479 0.85 -16.30 11.76
CA LEU A 479 1.49 -16.12 13.06
C LEU A 479 2.11 -14.73 13.19
N GLU A 480 2.82 -14.27 12.15
CA GLU A 480 3.54 -12.99 12.12
C GLU A 480 2.59 -11.79 12.22
N ASP A 481 1.43 -11.83 11.56
CA ASP A 481 0.45 -10.75 11.61
C ASP A 481 -0.14 -10.57 13.01
N ARG A 482 -0.38 -11.68 13.72
CA ARG A 482 -0.84 -11.61 15.11
C ARG A 482 0.23 -11.12 16.06
N LEU A 483 1.46 -11.57 15.89
CA LEU A 483 2.59 -11.09 16.69
C LEU A 483 2.78 -9.58 16.52
N ARG A 484 2.75 -9.07 15.29
CA ARG A 484 2.89 -7.63 15.00
C ARG A 484 1.74 -6.77 15.54
N ALA A 485 0.60 -7.35 15.83
CA ALA A 485 -0.49 -6.65 16.53
C ALA A 485 -0.16 -6.30 17.99
N HIS A 486 0.91 -6.86 18.56
CA HIS A 486 1.40 -6.53 19.90
C HIS A 486 2.29 -5.29 19.87
N ALA A 487 2.00 -4.29 20.71
CA ALA A 487 2.64 -2.97 20.68
C ALA A 487 4.17 -2.99 20.79
N LEU A 488 4.73 -3.94 21.56
CA LEU A 488 6.18 -4.08 21.75
C LEU A 488 6.89 -4.74 20.57
N ILE A 489 6.17 -5.39 19.64
CA ILE A 489 6.80 -6.11 18.53
C ILE A 489 6.81 -5.22 17.30
N ASN A 490 8.00 -4.82 16.84
CA ASN A 490 8.16 -4.06 15.61
C ASN A 490 8.13 -4.96 14.38
N HIS A 491 9.06 -5.92 14.35
CA HIS A 491 9.10 -6.95 13.30
C HIS A 491 9.23 -8.34 13.93
N CYS A 492 8.81 -9.35 13.20
CA CYS A 492 9.01 -10.75 13.56
C CYS A 492 9.17 -11.61 12.33
N MET A 493 9.98 -12.65 12.40
CA MET A 493 10.18 -13.61 11.33
C MET A 493 10.05 -15.03 11.87
N VAL A 494 9.01 -15.72 11.45
CA VAL A 494 8.80 -17.14 11.77
C VAL A 494 9.75 -17.99 10.95
N VAL A 495 10.41 -18.96 11.58
CA VAL A 495 11.38 -19.88 11.00
C VAL A 495 11.05 -21.32 11.36
N GLY A 496 11.49 -22.30 10.55
CA GLY A 496 11.16 -23.71 10.84
C GLY A 496 11.34 -24.65 9.64
N GLU A 497 11.89 -24.16 8.52
CA GLU A 497 12.14 -25.00 7.34
C GLU A 497 13.03 -26.19 7.66
N GLY A 498 12.53 -27.41 7.43
CA GLY A 498 13.22 -28.65 7.77
C GLY A 498 13.47 -28.89 9.26
N ARG A 499 12.89 -28.07 10.16
CA ARG A 499 13.11 -28.13 11.60
C ARG A 499 11.97 -28.90 12.32
N PRO A 500 12.22 -29.40 13.54
CA PRO A 500 11.21 -30.20 14.26
C PRO A 500 9.98 -29.40 14.70
N TYR A 501 10.08 -28.09 14.80
CA TYR A 501 9.01 -27.17 15.15
C TYR A 501 9.25 -25.77 14.60
N VAL A 502 8.23 -24.94 14.70
CA VAL A 502 8.27 -23.52 14.30
C VAL A 502 8.77 -22.66 15.46
N ALA A 503 9.65 -21.72 15.17
CA ALA A 503 10.16 -20.73 16.11
C ALA A 503 10.08 -19.33 15.49
N VAL A 504 10.36 -18.26 16.28
CA VAL A 504 10.28 -16.88 15.78
C VAL A 504 11.40 -16.00 16.31
N LEU A 505 11.96 -15.17 15.43
CA LEU A 505 12.79 -14.01 15.78
C LEU A 505 11.88 -12.80 15.95
N VAL A 506 12.12 -12.00 16.98
CA VAL A 506 11.32 -10.82 17.34
C VAL A 506 12.22 -9.62 17.52
N THR A 507 11.85 -8.46 16.95
CA THR A 507 12.47 -7.17 17.26
C THR A 507 11.50 -6.29 18.06
N ILE A 508 12.05 -5.40 18.88
CA ILE A 508 11.27 -4.56 19.79
C ILE A 508 11.06 -3.17 19.18
N ASP A 509 9.83 -2.67 19.26
CA ASP A 509 9.47 -1.31 18.80
C ASP A 509 10.08 -0.26 19.74
N PRO A 510 10.99 0.62 19.24
CA PRO A 510 11.65 1.61 20.07
C PRO A 510 10.69 2.61 20.73
N GLU A 511 9.59 2.96 20.05
CA GLU A 511 8.60 3.91 20.58
C GLU A 511 7.78 3.29 21.72
N ALA A 512 7.53 1.98 21.67
CA ALA A 512 6.82 1.25 22.72
C ALA A 512 7.73 0.81 23.87
N PHE A 513 9.02 0.64 23.61
CA PHE A 513 9.99 0.15 24.59
C PHE A 513 10.24 1.18 25.71
N GLU A 514 10.32 2.47 25.39
CA GLU A 514 10.53 3.52 26.40
C GLU A 514 9.39 3.57 27.45
N PRO A 515 8.10 3.62 27.08
CA PRO A 515 7.00 3.54 28.04
C PRO A 515 6.96 2.21 28.80
N TRP A 516 7.38 1.10 28.16
CA TRP A 516 7.46 -0.21 28.81
C TRP A 516 8.50 -0.21 29.92
N LYS A 517 9.72 0.31 29.68
CA LYS A 517 10.77 0.46 30.69
C LYS A 517 10.27 1.24 31.90
N GLN A 518 9.59 2.37 31.66
CA GLN A 518 9.04 3.20 32.75
C GLN A 518 8.01 2.44 33.60
N ARG A 519 7.11 1.68 32.97
CA ARG A 519 6.08 0.89 33.67
C ARG A 519 6.66 -0.23 34.54
N HIS A 520 7.74 -0.83 34.09
CA HIS A 520 8.38 -1.96 34.77
C HIS A 520 9.59 -1.55 35.64
N GLY A 521 9.81 -0.23 35.84
CA GLY A 521 10.90 0.29 36.67
C GLY A 521 12.30 -0.07 36.16
N LYS A 522 12.44 -0.24 34.84
CA LYS A 522 13.74 -0.57 34.22
C LYS A 522 14.59 0.70 34.04
N PRO A 523 15.91 0.60 33.96
CA PRO A 523 16.80 1.75 33.75
C PRO A 523 16.47 2.46 32.44
N ALA A 524 16.32 3.79 32.44
CA ALA A 524 16.00 4.57 31.26
C ALA A 524 17.05 4.42 30.14
N ALA A 525 18.32 4.28 30.50
CA ALA A 525 19.42 4.13 29.55
C ALA A 525 19.59 2.70 29.02
N ALA A 526 18.84 1.71 29.54
CA ALA A 526 18.97 0.33 29.07
C ALA A 526 18.48 0.17 27.63
N SER A 527 19.31 -0.47 26.82
CA SER A 527 18.98 -0.85 25.43
C SER A 527 18.15 -2.13 25.39
N VAL A 528 17.64 -2.49 24.20
CA VAL A 528 17.00 -3.80 23.97
C VAL A 528 18.00 -4.93 24.26
N ALA A 529 19.26 -4.79 23.83
CA ALA A 529 20.32 -5.78 24.08
C ALA A 529 20.55 -6.04 25.57
N ASP A 530 20.41 -5.00 26.43
CA ASP A 530 20.55 -5.14 27.88
C ASP A 530 19.37 -5.85 28.55
N LEU A 531 18.18 -5.79 27.94
CA LEU A 531 16.91 -6.28 28.48
C LEU A 531 16.26 -7.42 27.68
N LYS A 532 16.89 -7.92 26.62
CA LYS A 532 16.31 -9.00 25.79
C LYS A 532 16.02 -10.29 26.56
N ASP A 533 16.73 -10.54 27.64
CA ASP A 533 16.55 -11.70 28.53
C ASP A 533 15.82 -11.32 29.83
N ASP A 534 15.28 -10.10 29.94
CA ASP A 534 14.53 -9.65 31.11
C ASP A 534 13.19 -10.42 31.25
N PRO A 535 12.90 -10.96 32.46
CA PRO A 535 11.72 -11.80 32.66
C PRO A 535 10.38 -11.10 32.32
N ASP A 536 10.26 -9.79 32.60
CA ASP A 536 9.02 -9.06 32.30
C ASP A 536 8.84 -8.88 30.80
N LEU A 537 9.93 -8.59 30.05
CA LEU A 537 9.89 -8.48 28.59
C LEU A 537 9.54 -9.84 27.96
N LEU A 538 10.23 -10.90 28.41
CA LEU A 538 9.96 -12.25 27.91
C LEU A 538 8.54 -12.70 28.19
N ALA A 539 7.96 -12.34 29.35
CA ALA A 539 6.58 -12.67 29.69
C ALA A 539 5.57 -11.98 28.76
N GLU A 540 5.79 -10.70 28.40
CA GLU A 540 4.93 -9.99 27.45
C GLU A 540 5.05 -10.57 26.02
N ILE A 541 6.27 -10.88 25.57
CA ILE A 541 6.44 -11.52 24.25
C ILE A 541 5.85 -12.93 24.24
N GLN A 542 5.95 -13.70 25.32
CA GLN A 542 5.29 -15.01 25.43
C GLN A 542 3.77 -14.88 25.33
N ALA A 543 3.17 -13.88 25.95
CA ALA A 543 1.73 -13.64 25.83
C ALA A 543 1.31 -13.34 24.38
N ALA A 544 2.13 -12.59 23.64
CA ALA A 544 1.89 -12.35 22.21
C ALA A 544 2.03 -13.65 21.37
N VAL A 545 3.01 -14.50 21.70
CA VAL A 545 3.20 -15.81 21.07
C VAL A 545 2.01 -16.73 21.37
N ASP A 546 1.50 -16.72 22.59
CA ASP A 546 0.34 -17.54 22.97
C ASP A 546 -0.92 -17.09 22.25
N ASP A 547 -1.13 -15.77 22.07
CA ASP A 547 -2.22 -15.24 21.27
C ASP A 547 -2.07 -15.66 19.79
N ALA A 548 -0.89 -15.53 19.21
CA ALA A 548 -0.64 -15.95 17.83
C ALA A 548 -0.90 -17.45 17.64
N ASN A 549 -0.46 -18.27 18.58
CA ASN A 549 -0.65 -19.72 18.57
C ASN A 549 -2.14 -20.15 18.68
N SER A 550 -3.00 -19.29 19.20
CA SER A 550 -4.44 -19.58 19.29
C SER A 550 -5.11 -19.68 17.91
N ALA A 551 -4.48 -19.11 16.86
CA ALA A 551 -5.01 -19.11 15.49
C ALA A 551 -4.67 -20.36 14.68
N VAL A 552 -3.76 -21.20 15.16
CA VAL A 552 -3.20 -22.32 14.40
C VAL A 552 -3.26 -23.63 15.18
N SER A 553 -3.05 -24.73 14.49
CA SER A 553 -2.99 -26.04 15.16
C SER A 553 -1.69 -26.16 16.00
N ARG A 554 -1.70 -27.11 16.95
CA ARG A 554 -0.53 -27.39 17.78
C ARG A 554 0.74 -27.73 16.99
N ALA A 555 0.60 -28.30 15.81
CA ALA A 555 1.72 -28.65 14.92
C ALA A 555 2.32 -27.42 14.22
N GLU A 556 1.55 -26.36 14.08
CA GLU A 556 1.92 -25.09 13.44
C GLU A 556 2.36 -24.04 14.46
N SER A 557 2.17 -24.30 15.77
CA SER A 557 2.42 -23.34 16.85
C SER A 557 3.91 -23.05 17.02
N ILE A 558 4.24 -21.79 17.29
CA ILE A 558 5.55 -21.33 17.69
C ILE A 558 5.91 -21.97 19.04
N ARG A 559 7.07 -22.64 19.11
CA ARG A 559 7.54 -23.33 20.31
C ARG A 559 8.58 -22.55 21.08
N ARG A 560 9.37 -21.74 20.37
CA ARG A 560 10.42 -20.91 20.95
C ARG A 560 10.46 -19.57 20.23
N PHE A 561 10.86 -18.53 20.94
CA PHE A 561 11.12 -17.22 20.37
C PHE A 561 12.46 -16.68 20.86
N ARG A 562 13.00 -15.70 20.14
CA ARG A 562 14.19 -14.97 20.50
C ARG A 562 14.02 -13.49 20.20
N VAL A 563 14.28 -12.65 21.21
CA VAL A 563 14.35 -11.20 21.05
C VAL A 563 15.75 -10.85 20.53
N LEU A 564 15.82 -10.10 19.44
CA LEU A 564 17.05 -9.64 18.81
C LEU A 564 17.55 -8.34 19.45
N ASP A 565 18.86 -8.08 19.37
CA ASP A 565 19.50 -6.90 19.94
C ASP A 565 19.13 -5.60 19.22
N GLY A 566 18.75 -5.69 17.95
CA GLY A 566 18.40 -4.57 17.08
C GLY A 566 17.18 -4.85 16.21
N ASP A 567 16.80 -3.87 15.41
CA ASP A 567 15.65 -3.95 14.53
C ASP A 567 16.03 -4.30 13.09
N PHE A 568 15.06 -4.74 12.28
CA PHE A 568 15.25 -4.91 10.84
C PHE A 568 15.18 -3.56 10.15
N THR A 569 16.15 -3.24 9.28
CA THR A 569 16.27 -1.95 8.64
C THR A 569 16.38 -2.05 7.12
N LEU A 570 16.03 -0.96 6.42
CA LEU A 570 16.25 -0.82 4.97
C LEU A 570 17.74 -0.73 4.65
N GLU A 571 18.53 -0.03 5.48
CA GLU A 571 19.96 0.20 5.28
C GLU A 571 20.77 -1.10 5.29
N GLN A 572 20.41 -2.02 6.18
CA GLN A 572 21.03 -3.37 6.28
C GLN A 572 20.43 -4.34 5.26
N GLY A 573 19.43 -3.90 4.48
CA GLY A 573 18.77 -4.72 3.48
C GLY A 573 17.83 -5.78 4.04
N HIS A 574 17.48 -5.73 5.33
CA HIS A 574 16.52 -6.63 5.97
C HIS A 574 15.10 -6.42 5.46
N LEU A 575 14.78 -5.17 5.11
CA LEU A 575 13.49 -4.80 4.56
C LEU A 575 13.58 -4.49 3.06
N SER A 576 12.51 -4.75 2.34
CA SER A 576 12.32 -4.25 0.99
C SER A 576 11.83 -2.80 1.01
N ASN A 577 11.85 -2.11 -0.15
CA ASN A 577 11.30 -0.75 -0.28
C ASN A 577 9.80 -0.64 0.10
N LYS A 578 9.10 -1.78 0.17
CA LYS A 578 7.71 -1.90 0.64
C LYS A 578 7.63 -2.25 2.14
N LEU A 579 8.75 -2.15 2.88
CA LEU A 579 8.89 -2.51 4.28
C LEU A 579 8.57 -3.98 4.60
N GLY A 580 8.51 -4.86 3.60
CA GLY A 580 8.39 -6.30 3.79
C GLY A 580 9.74 -6.95 4.12
N ILE A 581 9.74 -7.95 5.00
CA ILE A 581 10.96 -8.65 5.44
C ILE A 581 11.57 -9.44 4.27
N ARG A 582 12.85 -9.25 4.04
CA ARG A 582 13.66 -10.05 3.10
C ARG A 582 14.18 -11.30 3.82
N ARG A 583 13.32 -12.31 3.95
CA ARG A 583 13.54 -13.51 4.76
C ARG A 583 14.90 -14.17 4.54
N SER A 584 15.37 -14.26 3.28
CA SER A 584 16.67 -14.86 2.95
C SER A 584 17.86 -14.06 3.50
N VAL A 585 17.76 -12.73 3.55
CA VAL A 585 18.80 -11.84 4.10
C VAL A 585 18.83 -11.99 5.62
N VAL A 586 17.66 -11.85 6.26
CA VAL A 586 17.53 -11.99 7.72
C VAL A 586 17.95 -13.39 8.18
N ALA A 587 17.51 -14.46 7.48
CA ALA A 587 17.89 -15.82 7.84
C ALA A 587 19.41 -16.08 7.75
N LYS A 588 20.10 -15.44 6.80
CA LYS A 588 21.55 -15.53 6.66
C LYS A 588 22.29 -14.78 7.74
N GLU A 589 21.87 -13.56 8.03
CA GLU A 589 22.53 -12.70 9.03
C GLU A 589 22.33 -13.22 10.45
N PHE A 590 21.11 -13.62 10.79
CA PHE A 590 20.75 -14.15 12.11
C PHE A 590 20.80 -15.67 12.21
N ALA A 591 21.64 -16.33 11.39
CA ALA A 591 21.74 -17.79 11.36
C ALA A 591 22.10 -18.39 12.73
N ALA A 592 22.99 -17.73 13.49
CA ALA A 592 23.37 -18.17 14.84
C ALA A 592 22.20 -18.08 15.84
N ASP A 593 21.39 -17.02 15.76
CA ASP A 593 20.20 -16.83 16.59
C ASP A 593 19.13 -17.87 16.26
N ILE A 594 18.98 -18.20 14.97
CA ILE A 594 18.07 -19.26 14.51
C ILE A 594 18.53 -20.62 15.03
N GLU A 595 19.82 -20.96 14.92
CA GLU A 595 20.33 -22.24 15.45
C GLU A 595 20.13 -22.36 16.98
N ALA A 596 20.31 -21.27 17.70
CA ALA A 596 20.10 -21.25 19.15
C ALA A 596 18.63 -21.52 19.56
N LEU A 597 17.65 -21.31 18.66
CA LEU A 597 16.26 -21.66 18.93
C LEU A 597 15.99 -23.16 18.90
N TYR A 598 16.87 -23.96 18.29
CA TYR A 598 16.74 -25.41 18.14
C TYR A 598 17.76 -26.22 18.96
N SER A 599 18.64 -25.52 19.69
CA SER A 599 19.63 -26.12 20.59
C SER A 599 19.02 -26.63 21.90
#